data_9d0f40c26601370816cea4df1cbf5e15
#
_entry.id   9d0f40c26601370816cea4df1cbf5e15
#
_cell.length_a   1.000
_cell.length_b   1.000
_cell.length_c   1.000
_cell.angle_alpha   90.00
_cell.angle_beta   90.00
_cell.angle_gamma   90.00
#
_symmetry.space_group_name_H-M   'P 1'
#
loop_
_entity.id
_entity.type
_entity.pdbx_description
1 polymer ?
#
loop_
_entity_poly.entity_id
_entity_poly.type
_entity_poly.pdbx_seq_one_letter_code
_entity_poly.pdbx_strand_id
1 'polypeptide(L)'
;MAPRPVLAVSDGGDWTASWPALEYPFLRRIWDFYDAGAQVRNVHLPGERHDYGANKRRAVYAFFAETLGLDVSQADESRVEVLPEAALCAFPGELPPTALRSRAQLERIIEKLK
;
A
#
# COMPACT_ATOMS: atom_id res chain seq x y z
N MET A 1 13.35 -9.54 1.90
CA MET A 1 12.45 -9.47 0.72
C MET A 1 13.14 -10.00 -0.54
N ALA A 2 14.32 -9.51 -0.87
CA ALA A 2 15.10 -10.03 -2.00
C ALA A 2 15.36 -11.53 -1.87
N PRO A 3 15.33 -12.29 -2.95
CA PRO A 3 15.15 -11.88 -4.35
C PRO A 3 13.71 -11.97 -4.89
N ARG A 4 12.70 -12.01 -4.03
CA ARG A 4 11.30 -12.18 -4.43
C ARG A 4 10.80 -11.01 -5.28
N PRO A 5 9.81 -11.23 -6.20
CA PRO A 5 9.20 -10.16 -6.96
C PRO A 5 8.62 -9.06 -6.06
N VAL A 6 8.84 -7.82 -6.44
CA VAL A 6 8.35 -6.61 -5.76
C VAL A 6 7.83 -5.62 -6.79
N LEU A 7 6.66 -5.07 -6.52
CA LEU A 7 6.10 -3.93 -7.25
C LEU A 7 5.98 -2.74 -6.31
N ALA A 8 6.53 -1.61 -6.71
CA ALA A 8 6.19 -0.31 -6.17
C ALA A 8 5.25 0.42 -7.15
N VAL A 9 4.14 0.91 -6.64
CA VAL A 9 3.27 1.83 -7.39
C VAL A 9 3.43 3.21 -6.77
N SER A 10 3.87 4.17 -7.56
CA SER A 10 4.19 5.53 -7.11
C SER A 10 3.42 6.55 -7.94
N ASP A 11 3.23 7.74 -7.40
CA ASP A 11 2.55 8.83 -8.10
C ASP A 11 3.29 10.17 -7.96
N GLY A 12 2.86 11.16 -8.76
CA GLY A 12 3.48 12.48 -8.76
C GLY A 12 2.92 13.44 -7.72
N GLY A 13 1.83 13.07 -7.04
CA GLY A 13 1.10 13.95 -6.15
C GLY A 13 1.35 13.73 -4.65
N ASP A 14 2.28 12.82 -4.30
CA ASP A 14 2.62 12.55 -2.91
C ASP A 14 4.15 12.35 -2.70
N TRP A 15 4.54 11.84 -1.53
CA TRP A 15 5.94 11.58 -1.18
C TRP A 15 6.62 10.50 -2.04
N THR A 16 5.86 9.76 -2.87
CA THR A 16 6.41 8.77 -3.78
C THR A 16 6.82 9.33 -5.13
N ALA A 17 6.69 10.66 -5.34
CA ALA A 17 7.06 11.32 -6.58
C ALA A 17 8.54 11.12 -6.97
N SER A 18 9.43 11.00 -5.97
CA SER A 18 10.86 10.75 -6.16
C SER A 18 11.21 9.28 -6.44
N TRP A 19 10.26 8.36 -6.22
CA TRP A 19 10.51 6.92 -6.25
C TRP A 19 11.23 6.43 -7.51
N PRO A 20 10.86 6.84 -8.75
CA PRO A 20 11.55 6.37 -9.95
C PRO A 20 13.03 6.75 -10.02
N ALA A 21 13.39 7.89 -9.43
CA ALA A 21 14.75 8.44 -9.52
C ALA A 21 15.65 8.01 -8.34
N LEU A 22 15.09 7.74 -7.19
CA LEU A 22 15.85 7.50 -5.96
C LEU A 22 15.68 6.07 -5.46
N GLU A 23 14.47 5.68 -5.05
CA GLU A 23 14.24 4.43 -4.33
C GLU A 23 14.28 3.21 -5.25
N TYR A 24 13.71 3.32 -6.44
CA TYR A 24 13.68 2.22 -7.40
C TYR A 24 15.07 1.78 -7.86
N PRO A 25 15.99 2.68 -8.31
CA PRO A 25 17.34 2.29 -8.66
C PRO A 25 18.12 1.70 -7.48
N PHE A 26 17.89 2.22 -6.26
CA PHE A 26 18.49 1.68 -5.04
C PHE A 26 18.05 0.24 -4.78
N LEU A 27 16.74 -0.02 -4.81
CA LEU A 27 16.22 -1.37 -4.63
C LEU A 27 16.72 -2.33 -5.70
N ARG A 28 16.72 -1.93 -6.96
CA ARG A 28 17.24 -2.77 -8.04
C ARG A 28 18.67 -3.25 -7.77
N ARG A 29 19.55 -2.35 -7.33
CA ARG A 29 20.92 -2.71 -6.98
C ARG A 29 21.02 -3.75 -5.87
N ILE A 30 20.10 -3.74 -4.90
CA ILE A 30 20.05 -4.76 -3.85
C ILE A 30 19.65 -6.11 -4.44
N TRP A 31 18.65 -6.13 -5.35
CA TRP A 31 18.23 -7.36 -6.03
C TRP A 31 19.27 -7.89 -7.00
N ASP A 32 20.08 -7.00 -7.60
CA ASP A 32 21.19 -7.39 -8.49
C ASP A 32 22.25 -8.23 -7.76
N PHE A 33 22.42 -8.12 -6.44
CA PHE A 33 23.26 -9.04 -5.67
C PHE A 33 22.80 -10.51 -5.72
N TYR A 34 21.57 -10.75 -6.16
CA TYR A 34 20.96 -12.06 -6.30
C TYR A 34 20.62 -12.40 -7.77
N ASP A 35 21.18 -11.66 -8.72
CA ASP A 35 20.84 -11.74 -10.14
C ASP A 35 19.34 -11.58 -10.42
N ALA A 36 18.64 -10.84 -9.59
CA ALA A 36 17.17 -10.68 -9.57
C ALA A 36 16.69 -9.24 -9.78
N GLY A 37 17.50 -8.34 -10.32
CA GLY A 37 17.13 -6.93 -10.51
C GLY A 37 15.85 -6.72 -11.33
N ALA A 38 15.55 -7.64 -12.27
CA ALA A 38 14.32 -7.63 -13.05
C ALA A 38 13.05 -7.94 -12.22
N GLN A 39 13.21 -8.49 -11.02
CA GLN A 39 12.09 -8.77 -10.11
C GLN A 39 11.59 -7.52 -9.36
N VAL A 40 12.34 -6.42 -9.39
CA VAL A 40 11.90 -5.14 -8.84
C VAL A 40 11.29 -4.31 -9.95
N ARG A 41 10.05 -3.92 -9.78
CA ARG A 41 9.30 -3.11 -10.75
C ARG A 41 8.77 -1.84 -10.11
N ASN A 42 8.67 -0.79 -10.91
CA ASN A 42 7.98 0.43 -10.54
C ASN A 42 6.99 0.82 -11.63
N VAL A 43 5.75 1.04 -11.25
CA VAL A 43 4.75 1.72 -12.06
C VAL A 43 4.56 3.11 -11.47
N HIS A 44 5.00 4.13 -12.22
CA HIS A 44 4.87 5.52 -11.81
C HIS A 44 3.74 6.22 -12.57
N LEU A 45 2.86 6.87 -11.85
CA LEU A 45 1.68 7.58 -12.35
C LEU A 45 1.81 9.09 -12.06
N PRO A 46 2.60 9.84 -12.86
CA PRO A 46 3.00 11.21 -12.53
C PRO A 46 1.85 12.21 -12.45
N GLY A 47 0.72 11.92 -13.09
CA GLY A 47 -0.49 12.75 -13.08
C GLY A 47 -1.48 12.40 -11.98
N GLU A 48 -1.19 11.40 -11.15
CA GLU A 48 -2.06 10.98 -10.06
C GLU A 48 -1.59 11.51 -8.72
N ARG A 49 -2.46 11.42 -7.73
CA ARG A 49 -2.25 11.89 -6.36
C ARG A 49 -2.43 10.76 -5.36
N HIS A 50 -2.14 11.04 -4.10
CA HIS A 50 -2.23 10.09 -3.01
C HIS A 50 -3.65 9.52 -2.85
N ASP A 51 -3.89 8.38 -3.49
CA ASP A 51 -5.07 7.54 -3.37
C ASP A 51 -4.73 6.10 -3.78
N TYR A 52 -5.70 5.22 -3.77
CA TYR A 52 -5.58 3.88 -4.33
C TYR A 52 -6.55 3.71 -5.51
N GLY A 53 -6.44 4.62 -6.49
CA GLY A 53 -7.28 4.73 -7.68
C GLY A 53 -7.19 3.52 -8.62
N ALA A 54 -8.06 3.49 -9.63
CA ALA A 54 -8.20 2.35 -10.53
C ALA A 54 -6.91 1.98 -11.27
N ASN A 55 -6.11 2.97 -11.69
CA ASN A 55 -4.87 2.68 -12.41
C ASN A 55 -3.82 2.02 -11.51
N LYS A 56 -3.73 2.44 -10.25
CA LYS A 56 -2.86 1.81 -9.24
C LYS A 56 -3.29 0.36 -8.98
N ARG A 57 -4.60 0.12 -8.81
CA ARG A 57 -5.12 -1.24 -8.60
C ARG A 57 -4.88 -2.14 -9.82
N ARG A 58 -5.08 -1.65 -11.04
CA ARG A 58 -4.77 -2.40 -12.27
C ARG A 58 -3.32 -2.82 -12.36
N ALA A 59 -2.39 -1.94 -11.98
CA ALA A 59 -0.96 -2.28 -11.95
C ALA A 59 -0.68 -3.43 -10.96
N VAL A 60 -1.32 -3.39 -9.79
CA VAL A 60 -1.21 -4.45 -8.78
C VAL A 60 -1.82 -5.76 -9.26
N TYR A 61 -3.01 -5.73 -9.89
CA TYR A 61 -3.64 -6.92 -10.43
C TYR A 61 -2.77 -7.59 -11.49
N ALA A 62 -2.25 -6.82 -12.44
CA ALA A 62 -1.35 -7.34 -13.47
C ALA A 62 -0.09 -7.97 -12.88
N PHE A 63 0.51 -7.34 -11.88
CA PHE A 63 1.69 -7.86 -11.20
C PHE A 63 1.40 -9.19 -10.48
N PHE A 64 0.31 -9.27 -9.72
CA PHE A 64 -0.04 -10.51 -9.03
C PHE A 64 -0.48 -11.62 -10.00
N ALA A 65 -1.20 -11.27 -11.07
CA ALA A 65 -1.56 -12.24 -12.10
C ALA A 65 -0.31 -12.89 -12.70
N GLU A 66 0.68 -12.10 -13.07
CA GLU A 66 1.92 -12.60 -13.64
C GLU A 66 2.75 -13.41 -12.63
N THR A 67 2.93 -12.87 -11.40
CA THR A 67 3.83 -13.48 -10.41
C THR A 67 3.27 -14.73 -9.75
N LEU A 68 1.94 -14.84 -9.67
CA LEU A 68 1.25 -15.97 -9.02
C LEU A 68 0.54 -16.89 -10.02
N GLY A 69 0.62 -16.60 -11.32
CA GLY A 69 -0.05 -17.40 -12.36
C GLY A 69 -1.58 -17.31 -12.28
N LEU A 70 -2.12 -16.14 -11.91
CA LEU A 70 -3.55 -15.90 -11.81
C LEU A 70 -4.12 -15.34 -13.10
N ASP A 71 -5.41 -15.58 -13.33
CA ASP A 71 -6.15 -15.01 -14.46
C ASP A 71 -6.57 -13.57 -14.14
N VAL A 72 -5.91 -12.58 -14.77
CA VAL A 72 -6.19 -11.16 -14.57
C VAL A 72 -7.62 -10.76 -15.00
N SER A 73 -8.27 -11.54 -15.89
CA SER A 73 -9.65 -11.27 -16.28
C SER A 73 -10.65 -11.41 -15.13
N GLN A 74 -10.26 -12.12 -14.06
CA GLN A 74 -11.07 -12.24 -12.84
C GLN A 74 -11.02 -11.01 -11.94
N ALA A 75 -10.11 -10.07 -12.20
CA ALA A 75 -10.02 -8.79 -11.48
C ALA A 75 -10.99 -7.74 -12.06
N ASP A 76 -12.27 -8.12 -12.17
CA ASP A 76 -13.35 -7.27 -12.67
C ASP A 76 -13.96 -6.42 -11.55
N GLU A 77 -13.58 -5.15 -11.51
CA GLU A 77 -14.06 -4.19 -10.50
C GLU A 77 -15.54 -3.80 -10.68
N SER A 78 -16.17 -4.09 -11.81
CA SER A 78 -17.60 -3.84 -11.99
C SER A 78 -18.46 -4.66 -11.03
N ARG A 79 -17.91 -5.72 -10.46
CA ARG A 79 -18.54 -6.63 -9.50
C ARG A 79 -18.29 -6.24 -8.04
N VAL A 80 -17.49 -5.20 -7.81
CA VAL A 80 -17.16 -4.74 -6.45
C VAL A 80 -18.23 -3.78 -5.95
N GLU A 81 -18.88 -4.14 -4.85
CA GLU A 81 -19.75 -3.26 -4.11
C GLU A 81 -18.95 -2.40 -3.14
N VAL A 82 -19.05 -1.08 -3.30
CA VAL A 82 -18.45 -0.14 -2.35
C VAL A 82 -19.37 0.00 -1.16
N LEU A 83 -18.93 -0.48 -0.01
CA LEU A 83 -19.70 -0.38 1.23
C LEU A 83 -19.87 1.09 1.65
N PRO A 84 -21.01 1.47 2.21
CA PRO A 84 -21.21 2.80 2.79
C PRO A 84 -20.29 3.01 4.00
N GLU A 85 -19.88 4.25 4.25
CA GLU A 85 -18.98 4.61 5.34
C GLU A 85 -19.44 4.05 6.70
N ALA A 86 -20.74 4.12 6.99
CA ALA A 86 -21.32 3.60 8.23
C ALA A 86 -21.07 2.09 8.43
N ALA A 87 -21.00 1.32 7.35
CA ALA A 87 -20.71 -0.12 7.42
C ALA A 87 -19.21 -0.41 7.68
N LEU A 88 -18.34 0.56 7.40
CA LEU A 88 -16.90 0.46 7.60
C LEU A 88 -16.46 0.96 8.98
N CYS A 89 -17.33 1.68 9.69
CA CYS A 89 -17.05 2.20 11.02
C CYS A 89 -17.14 1.09 12.07
N ALA A 90 -16.02 0.77 12.72
CA ALA A 90 -16.00 -0.16 13.86
C ALA A 90 -16.79 0.39 15.08
N PHE A 91 -16.89 1.70 15.19
CA PHE A 91 -17.62 2.41 16.24
C PHE A 91 -18.56 3.44 15.59
N PRO A 92 -19.79 3.04 15.21
CA PRO A 92 -20.76 3.99 14.65
C PRO A 92 -21.21 4.96 15.76
N GLY A 93 -20.76 6.21 15.68
CA GLY A 93 -21.01 7.23 16.66
C GLY A 93 -19.78 7.56 17.52
N GLU A 94 -19.94 7.62 18.84
CA GLU A 94 -18.84 7.96 19.73
C GLU A 94 -17.96 6.76 20.06
N LEU A 95 -16.66 7.03 20.27
CA LEU A 95 -15.73 6.02 20.80
C LEU A 95 -16.19 5.53 22.20
N PRO A 96 -15.94 4.26 22.51
CA PRO A 96 -16.28 3.72 23.84
C PRO A 96 -15.72 4.60 24.97
N PRO A 97 -16.40 4.70 26.12
CA PRO A 97 -15.90 5.46 27.28
C PRO A 97 -14.50 5.05 27.74
N THR A 98 -14.12 3.80 27.49
CA THR A 98 -12.79 3.24 27.80
C THR A 98 -11.71 3.61 26.77
N ALA A 99 -12.06 4.22 25.65
CA ALA A 99 -11.10 4.60 24.63
C ALA A 99 -10.14 5.68 25.13
N LEU A 100 -8.86 5.49 24.90
CA LEU A 100 -7.84 6.51 25.18
C LEU A 100 -7.94 7.61 24.14
N ARG A 101 -8.23 8.84 24.60
CA ARG A 101 -8.47 10.00 23.73
C ARG A 101 -7.30 10.97 23.69
N SER A 102 -6.23 10.72 24.46
CA SER A 102 -5.07 11.60 24.50
C SER A 102 -3.78 10.85 24.84
N ARG A 103 -2.66 11.43 24.39
CA ARG A 103 -1.33 10.96 24.76
C ARG A 103 -1.13 10.90 26.27
N ALA A 104 -1.61 11.90 27.01
CA ALA A 104 -1.48 11.94 28.45
C ALA A 104 -2.21 10.77 29.17
N GLN A 105 -3.32 10.29 28.61
CA GLN A 105 -4.00 9.10 29.13
C GLN A 105 -3.16 7.83 28.89
N LEU A 106 -2.54 7.71 27.73
CA LEU A 106 -1.65 6.59 27.41
C LEU A 106 -0.41 6.59 28.31
N GLU A 107 0.23 7.74 28.50
CA GLU A 107 1.42 7.89 29.37
C GLU A 107 1.13 7.46 30.79
N ARG A 108 -0.02 7.83 31.37
CA ARG A 108 -0.44 7.38 32.73
C ARG A 108 -0.60 5.85 32.83
N ILE A 109 -1.00 5.19 31.75
CA ILE A 109 -1.10 3.72 31.74
C ILE A 109 0.29 3.11 31.69
N ILE A 110 1.17 3.63 30.83
CA ILE A 110 2.55 3.15 30.72
C ILE A 110 3.30 3.31 32.05
N GLU A 111 3.11 4.43 32.74
CA GLU A 111 3.73 4.67 34.06
C GLU A 111 3.28 3.65 35.11
N LYS A 112 2.04 3.16 35.05
CA LYS A 112 1.52 2.15 36.00
C LYS A 112 2.00 0.72 35.67
N LEU A 113 2.56 0.51 34.49
CA LEU A 113 3.06 -0.81 34.04
C LEU A 113 4.58 -0.96 34.25
N LYS A 114 5.23 0.10 34.69
CA LYS A 114 6.66 0.09 35.10
C LYS A 114 6.80 -0.28 36.58
#